data_6379754ab746ec78ae34129d459db900
#
_entry.id   6379754ab746ec78ae34129d459db900
#
_cell.length_a   1.000
_cell.length_b   1.000
_cell.length_c   1.000
_cell.angle_alpha   90.00
_cell.angle_beta   90.00
_cell.angle_gamma   90.00
#
_symmetry.space_group_name_H-M   'P 1'
#
loop_
_entity.id
_entity.type
_entity.pdbx_description
1 polymer ?
#
loop_
_entity_poly.entity_id
_entity_poly.type
_entity_poly.pdbx_seq_one_letter_code
_entity_poly.pdbx_strand_id
1 'polypeptide(L)'
;ISNVTLDQYGKMLLGTNVQSAYTTISEMGIDIFGLNCSTGPIEMEPSVQWLNDQKHKPLLVVPNAGMPENEGGQAVYKMTPEKMASALDSFIKEYRQINIIGGCCGTNPEHIAQLRKVIDQQKKD
;
A
#
# COMPACT_ATOMS: atom_id res chain seq x y z
N ILE A 1 -7.44 4.16 12.69
CA ILE A 1 -6.44 3.85 11.64
C ILE A 1 -5.40 4.95 11.60
N SER A 2 -4.14 4.57 11.60
CA SER A 2 -3.05 5.52 11.45
C SER A 2 -2.22 5.17 10.22
N ASN A 3 -2.09 6.12 9.29
CA ASN A 3 -1.35 5.94 8.04
C ASN A 3 -0.06 6.74 8.05
N VAL A 4 0.97 6.19 7.40
CA VAL A 4 2.18 6.93 7.09
C VAL A 4 2.45 6.87 5.60
N THR A 5 3.13 7.89 5.09
CA THR A 5 3.53 7.99 3.69
C THR A 5 5.05 7.84 3.62
N LEU A 6 5.51 6.87 2.84
CA LEU A 6 6.93 6.56 2.71
C LEU A 6 7.40 6.82 1.29
N ASP A 7 8.67 7.22 1.15
CA ASP A 7 9.29 7.33 -0.17
C ASP A 7 9.70 5.94 -0.69
N GLN A 8 10.35 5.89 -1.85
CA GLN A 8 10.77 4.63 -2.48
C GLN A 8 11.83 3.88 -1.67
N TYR A 9 12.41 4.51 -0.66
CA TYR A 9 13.40 3.92 0.24
C TYR A 9 12.81 3.51 1.60
N GLY A 10 11.49 3.63 1.75
CA GLY A 10 10.80 3.25 2.98
C GLY A 10 10.93 4.27 4.10
N LYS A 11 11.11 5.55 3.76
CA LYS A 11 11.30 6.63 4.74
C LYS A 11 10.24 7.70 4.59
N MET A 12 9.82 8.26 5.73
CA MET A 12 8.93 9.42 5.77
C MET A 12 9.70 10.68 5.34
N LEU A 13 8.97 11.77 5.12
CA LEU A 13 9.52 13.01 4.60
C LEU A 13 10.78 13.50 5.32
N LEU A 14 10.82 13.35 6.65
CA LEU A 14 11.98 13.79 7.44
C LEU A 14 12.98 12.67 7.72
N GLY A 15 12.91 11.57 6.97
CA GLY A 15 13.89 10.49 7.05
C GLY A 15 13.56 9.37 8.04
N THR A 16 12.44 9.47 8.76
CA THR A 16 12.01 8.40 9.67
C THR A 16 11.64 7.17 8.86
N ASN A 17 12.25 6.02 9.18
CA ASN A 17 11.93 4.78 8.48
C ASN A 17 10.65 4.14 9.02
N VAL A 18 10.13 3.14 8.29
CA VAL A 18 8.86 2.50 8.65
C VAL A 18 8.95 1.77 9.99
N GLN A 19 10.10 1.22 10.33
CA GLN A 19 10.31 0.52 11.61
C GLN A 19 10.11 1.45 12.79
N SER A 20 10.74 2.63 12.74
CA SER A 20 10.61 3.63 13.80
C SER A 20 9.19 4.19 13.88
N ALA A 21 8.58 4.48 12.74
CA ALA A 21 7.21 4.98 12.68
C ALA A 21 6.23 3.95 13.28
N TYR A 22 6.34 2.71 12.88
CA TYR A 22 5.48 1.63 13.37
C TYR A 22 5.62 1.46 14.88
N THR A 23 6.85 1.40 15.38
CA THR A 23 7.12 1.21 16.81
C THR A 23 6.49 2.34 17.63
N THR A 24 6.70 3.59 17.20
CA THR A 24 6.17 4.76 17.93
C THR A 24 4.65 4.80 17.89
N ILE A 25 4.05 4.63 16.71
CA ILE A 25 2.60 4.77 16.52
C ILE A 25 1.86 3.60 17.16
N SER A 26 2.40 2.39 17.10
CA SER A 26 1.77 1.21 17.69
C SER A 26 1.58 1.34 19.20
N GLU A 27 2.47 2.07 19.88
CA GLU A 27 2.36 2.32 21.32
C GLU A 27 1.22 3.27 21.67
N MET A 28 0.65 3.95 20.68
CA MET A 28 -0.45 4.90 20.90
C MET A 28 -1.84 4.24 20.93
N GLY A 29 -1.91 2.91 20.86
CA GLY A 29 -3.19 2.20 20.96
C GLY A 29 -4.02 2.20 19.69
N ILE A 30 -3.38 2.31 18.53
CA ILE A 30 -4.10 2.23 17.24
C ILE A 30 -4.57 0.81 16.96
N ASP A 31 -5.61 0.68 16.15
CA ASP A 31 -6.15 -0.63 15.76
C ASP A 31 -5.55 -1.13 14.44
N ILE A 32 -5.33 -0.24 13.49
CA ILE A 32 -4.84 -0.56 12.14
C ILE A 32 -3.73 0.40 11.75
N PHE A 33 -2.63 -0.15 11.23
CA PHE A 33 -1.52 0.64 10.71
C PHE A 33 -1.55 0.60 9.18
N GLY A 34 -1.34 1.74 8.53
CA GLY A 34 -1.46 1.84 7.10
C GLY A 34 -0.31 2.53 6.39
N LEU A 35 -0.13 2.17 5.13
CA LEU A 35 0.76 2.83 4.19
C LEU A 35 -0.07 3.35 3.04
N ASN A 36 0.14 4.61 2.67
CA ASN A 36 -0.62 5.21 1.57
C ASN A 36 0.25 6.12 0.72
N CYS A 37 -0.16 6.24 -0.53
CA CYS A 37 0.38 7.22 -1.47
C CYS A 37 1.90 7.10 -1.67
N SER A 38 2.48 8.13 -2.24
CA SER A 38 3.92 8.34 -2.50
C SER A 38 4.55 7.40 -3.52
N THR A 39 4.33 6.08 -3.41
CA THR A 39 4.90 5.09 -4.33
C THR A 39 3.84 4.10 -4.82
N GLY A 40 4.22 3.28 -5.81
CA GLY A 40 3.38 2.18 -6.25
C GLY A 40 3.54 0.95 -5.38
N PRO A 41 2.77 -0.12 -5.68
CA PRO A 41 2.82 -1.35 -4.87
C PRO A 41 4.21 -1.98 -4.82
N ILE A 42 4.92 -1.99 -5.95
CA ILE A 42 6.23 -2.65 -6.06
C ILE A 42 7.24 -2.00 -5.11
N GLU A 43 7.31 -0.67 -5.09
CA GLU A 43 8.23 0.08 -4.25
C GLU A 43 7.86 0.00 -2.77
N MET A 44 6.59 -0.26 -2.48
CA MET A 44 6.07 -0.35 -1.13
C MET A 44 6.31 -1.73 -0.49
N GLU A 45 6.56 -2.75 -1.31
CA GLU A 45 6.60 -4.14 -0.84
C GLU A 45 7.59 -4.41 0.30
N PRO A 46 8.83 -3.91 0.28
CA PRO A 46 9.75 -4.19 1.39
C PRO A 46 9.21 -3.72 2.73
N SER A 47 8.54 -2.56 2.76
CA SER A 47 7.93 -2.04 3.99
C SER A 47 6.73 -2.88 4.41
N VAL A 48 5.90 -3.31 3.46
CA VAL A 48 4.76 -4.19 3.72
C VAL A 48 5.23 -5.51 4.31
N GLN A 49 6.28 -6.09 3.73
CA GLN A 49 6.85 -7.35 4.22
C GLN A 49 7.31 -7.23 5.67
N TRP A 50 8.05 -6.16 5.97
CA TRP A 50 8.52 -5.94 7.35
C TRP A 50 7.35 -5.81 8.31
N LEU A 51 6.33 -5.02 7.95
CA LEU A 51 5.15 -4.81 8.79
C LEU A 51 4.38 -6.11 9.00
N ASN A 52 4.24 -6.91 7.96
CA ASN A 52 3.56 -8.21 8.04
C ASN A 52 4.27 -9.15 9.02
N ASP A 53 5.61 -9.12 9.03
CA ASP A 53 6.40 -9.99 9.89
C ASP A 53 6.24 -9.66 11.38
N GLN A 54 5.78 -8.45 11.72
CA GLN A 54 5.53 -8.08 13.11
C GLN A 54 4.31 -8.79 13.69
N LYS A 55 3.32 -9.11 12.86
CA LYS A 55 2.10 -9.86 13.21
C LYS A 55 1.29 -9.27 14.37
N HIS A 56 1.38 -7.95 14.57
CA HIS A 56 0.69 -7.28 15.67
C HIS A 56 -0.60 -6.58 15.26
N LYS A 57 -0.58 -5.91 14.11
CA LYS A 57 -1.68 -5.06 13.68
C LYS A 57 -2.17 -5.44 12.29
N PRO A 58 -3.48 -5.39 12.05
CA PRO A 58 -3.97 -5.42 10.68
C PRO A 58 -3.37 -4.26 9.88
N LEU A 59 -3.15 -4.48 8.60
CA LEU A 59 -2.51 -3.51 7.73
C LEU A 59 -3.49 -2.97 6.69
N LEU A 60 -3.35 -1.68 6.39
CA LEU A 60 -4.01 -1.02 5.29
C LEU A 60 -2.96 -0.65 4.25
N VAL A 61 -3.18 -0.97 2.99
CA VAL A 61 -2.22 -0.68 1.90
C VAL A 61 -2.96 0.05 0.78
N VAL A 62 -2.61 1.32 0.56
CA VAL A 62 -3.27 2.19 -0.41
C VAL A 62 -2.22 2.88 -1.28
N PRO A 63 -1.60 2.15 -2.23
CA PRO A 63 -0.53 2.70 -3.06
C PRO A 63 -1.05 3.55 -4.20
N ASN A 64 -0.14 4.28 -4.85
CA ASN A 64 -0.42 4.93 -6.12
C ASN A 64 -0.51 3.88 -7.24
N ALA A 65 -1.02 4.30 -8.39
CA ALA A 65 -1.01 3.48 -9.60
C ALA A 65 0.40 3.49 -10.22
N GLY A 66 1.36 2.98 -9.47
CA GLY A 66 2.78 2.97 -9.82
C GLY A 66 3.48 4.27 -9.44
N MET A 67 4.75 4.39 -9.84
CA MET A 67 5.49 5.64 -9.68
C MET A 67 5.09 6.61 -10.79
N PRO A 68 4.97 7.92 -10.47
CA PRO A 68 4.62 8.89 -11.50
C PRO A 68 5.77 9.05 -12.50
N GLU A 69 5.39 9.20 -13.77
CA GLU A 69 6.31 9.53 -14.84
C GLU A 69 6.04 10.97 -15.29
N ASN A 70 7.10 11.70 -15.62
CA ASN A 70 6.96 13.09 -16.07
C ASN A 70 6.75 13.13 -17.58
N GLU A 71 5.57 13.58 -18.01
CA GLU A 71 5.25 13.77 -19.42
C GLU A 71 4.72 15.19 -19.62
N GLY A 72 5.47 15.99 -20.37
CA GLY A 72 5.09 17.37 -20.64
C GLY A 72 4.94 18.24 -19.40
N GLY A 73 5.71 17.98 -18.36
CA GLY A 73 5.67 18.72 -17.11
C GLY A 73 4.59 18.25 -16.14
N GLN A 74 3.88 17.18 -16.48
CA GLN A 74 2.82 16.63 -15.62
C GLN A 74 3.16 15.22 -15.16
N ALA A 75 2.74 14.88 -13.93
CA ALA A 75 2.87 13.53 -13.40
C ALA A 75 1.83 12.63 -14.03
N VAL A 76 2.28 11.51 -14.62
CA VAL A 76 1.41 10.52 -15.26
C VAL A 76 1.64 9.17 -14.60
N TYR A 77 0.55 8.50 -14.24
CA TYR A 77 0.58 7.18 -13.60
C TYR A 77 0.14 6.14 -14.63
N LYS A 78 1.03 5.22 -14.98
CA LYS A 78 0.80 4.26 -16.06
C LYS A 78 0.42 2.85 -15.64
N MET A 79 0.39 2.58 -14.35
CA MET A 79 -0.04 1.25 -13.88
C MET A 79 -1.53 1.06 -14.16
N THR A 80 -1.85 0.05 -14.97
CA THR A 80 -3.23 -0.24 -15.35
C THR A 80 -4.01 -0.84 -14.17
N PRO A 81 -5.35 -0.79 -14.20
CA PRO A 81 -6.17 -1.44 -13.16
C PRO A 81 -5.81 -2.91 -12.98
N GLU A 82 -5.58 -3.64 -14.06
CA GLU A 82 -5.26 -5.07 -14.02
C GLU A 82 -3.90 -5.33 -13.36
N LYS A 83 -2.90 -4.50 -13.68
CA LYS A 83 -1.56 -4.65 -13.09
C LYS A 83 -1.57 -4.34 -11.60
N MET A 84 -2.28 -3.30 -11.20
CA MET A 84 -2.40 -2.94 -9.80
C MET A 84 -3.13 -4.02 -9.02
N ALA A 85 -4.22 -4.55 -9.57
CA ALA A 85 -4.98 -5.62 -8.96
C ALA A 85 -4.14 -6.88 -8.79
N SER A 86 -3.32 -7.22 -9.81
CA SER A 86 -2.43 -8.37 -9.74
C SER A 86 -1.38 -8.21 -8.63
N ALA A 87 -0.80 -7.03 -8.52
CA ALA A 87 0.20 -6.76 -7.47
C ALA A 87 -0.42 -6.88 -6.08
N LEU A 88 -1.58 -6.28 -5.86
CA LEU A 88 -2.24 -6.33 -4.56
C LEU A 88 -2.83 -7.70 -4.25
N ASP A 89 -3.24 -8.46 -5.26
CA ASP A 89 -3.65 -9.86 -5.09
C ASP A 89 -2.50 -10.69 -4.52
N SER A 90 -1.29 -10.53 -5.08
CA SER A 90 -0.10 -11.19 -4.57
C SER A 90 0.19 -10.77 -3.13
N PHE A 91 0.03 -9.49 -2.81
CA PHE A 91 0.24 -8.99 -1.45
C PHE A 91 -0.74 -9.63 -0.47
N ILE A 92 -2.01 -9.70 -0.81
CA ILE A 92 -3.03 -10.30 0.07
C ILE A 92 -2.75 -11.77 0.34
N LYS A 93 -2.32 -12.50 -0.68
CA LYS A 93 -2.01 -13.93 -0.55
C LYS A 93 -0.76 -14.18 0.28
N GLU A 94 0.26 -13.33 0.15
CA GLU A 94 1.54 -13.51 0.83
C GLU A 94 1.56 -12.85 2.21
N TYR A 95 0.96 -11.67 2.33
CA TYR A 95 1.00 -10.86 3.57
C TYR A 95 -0.36 -10.89 4.25
N ARG A 96 -0.55 -11.85 5.12
CA ARG A 96 -1.86 -12.15 5.74
C ARG A 96 -2.35 -11.06 6.69
N GLN A 97 -1.50 -10.14 7.13
CA GLN A 97 -1.92 -9.04 7.98
C GLN A 97 -2.65 -7.94 7.21
N ILE A 98 -2.59 -7.94 5.88
CA ILE A 98 -3.29 -6.95 5.06
C ILE A 98 -4.79 -7.25 5.09
N ASN A 99 -5.56 -6.31 5.63
CA ASN A 99 -7.02 -6.44 5.74
C ASN A 99 -7.78 -5.40 4.93
N ILE A 100 -7.12 -4.31 4.56
CA ILE A 100 -7.75 -3.22 3.80
C ILE A 100 -6.82 -2.84 2.65
N ILE A 101 -7.35 -2.79 1.44
CA ILE A 101 -6.60 -2.32 0.28
C ILE A 101 -7.39 -1.23 -0.43
N GLY A 102 -6.68 -0.39 -1.16
CA GLY A 102 -7.29 0.67 -1.94
C GLY A 102 -6.28 1.28 -2.87
N GLY A 103 -6.56 2.47 -3.35
CA GLY A 103 -5.69 3.19 -4.27
C GLY A 103 -5.62 4.67 -3.94
N CYS A 104 -4.50 5.29 -4.30
CA CYS A 104 -4.26 6.71 -4.09
C CYS A 104 -4.05 7.40 -5.44
N CYS A 105 -2.95 8.15 -5.59
CA CYS A 105 -2.73 8.93 -6.81
C CYS A 105 -2.66 8.06 -8.06
N GLY A 106 -3.29 8.54 -9.11
CA GLY A 106 -3.34 7.84 -10.40
C GLY A 106 -4.38 6.75 -10.48
N THR A 107 -5.07 6.41 -9.39
CA THR A 107 -6.14 5.42 -9.42
C THR A 107 -7.47 6.07 -9.79
N ASN A 108 -8.33 5.30 -10.45
CA ASN A 108 -9.65 5.73 -10.87
C ASN A 108 -10.66 4.62 -10.52
N PRO A 109 -11.97 4.80 -10.81
CA PRO A 109 -12.96 3.77 -10.47
C PRO A 109 -12.67 2.40 -11.06
N GLU A 110 -12.02 2.32 -12.21
CA GLU A 110 -11.63 1.04 -12.81
C GLU A 110 -10.62 0.28 -11.93
N HIS A 111 -9.64 1.00 -11.36
CA HIS A 111 -8.68 0.40 -10.44
C HIS A 111 -9.41 -0.20 -9.23
N ILE A 112 -10.33 0.55 -8.65
CA ILE A 112 -11.07 0.10 -7.49
C ILE A 112 -11.98 -1.09 -7.82
N ALA A 113 -12.59 -1.07 -9.00
CA ALA A 113 -13.42 -2.19 -9.45
C ALA A 113 -12.62 -3.49 -9.56
N GLN A 114 -11.39 -3.42 -10.07
CA GLN A 114 -10.51 -4.58 -10.16
C GLN A 114 -10.08 -5.07 -8.78
N LEU A 115 -9.79 -4.14 -7.86
CA LEU A 115 -9.46 -4.51 -6.48
C LEU A 115 -10.64 -5.20 -5.80
N ARG A 116 -11.85 -4.77 -6.05
CA ARG A 116 -13.05 -5.41 -5.51
C ARG A 116 -13.16 -6.86 -5.97
N LYS A 117 -12.85 -7.12 -7.24
CA LYS A 117 -12.84 -8.48 -7.76
C LYS A 117 -11.81 -9.35 -7.06
N VAL A 118 -10.63 -8.81 -6.78
CA VAL A 118 -9.58 -9.51 -6.05
C VAL A 118 -10.06 -9.90 -4.66
N ILE A 119 -10.68 -8.98 -3.94
CA ILE A 119 -11.21 -9.23 -2.59
C ILE A 119 -12.28 -10.32 -2.63
N ASP A 120 -13.19 -10.24 -3.60
CA ASP A 120 -14.28 -11.22 -3.72
C ASP A 120 -13.75 -12.62 -4.00
N GLN A 121 -12.67 -12.74 -4.79
CA GLN A 121 -12.03 -14.02 -5.05
C GLN A 121 -11.38 -14.60 -3.80
N GLN A 122 -10.79 -13.76 -2.96
CA GLN A 122 -10.18 -14.21 -1.70
C GLN A 122 -11.22 -14.80 -0.75
N LYS A 123 -12.43 -14.26 -0.76
CA LYS A 123 -13.52 -14.76 0.11
C LYS A 123 -14.03 -16.13 -0.28
N LYS A 124 -13.76 -16.59 -1.50
CA LYS A 124 -14.21 -17.90 -1.97
C LYS A 124 -13.26 -19.03 -1.59
N ASP A 125 -12.09 -18.69 -1.14
CA ASP A 125 -11.07 -19.66 -0.68
C ASP A 125 -11.22 -19.95 0.83
#